data_a25f88cf71b21846842f94b2b952e9fb
#
_entry.id   a25f88cf71b21846842f94b2b952e9fb
#
_cell.length_a   1.000
_cell.length_b   1.000
_cell.length_c   1.000
_cell.angle_alpha   90.00
_cell.angle_beta   90.00
_cell.angle_gamma   90.00
#
_symmetry.space_group_name_H-M   'P 1'
#
loop_
_entity.id
_entity.type
_entity.pdbx_description
1 polymer ?
#
loop_
_entity_poly.entity_id
_entity_poly.type
_entity_poly.pdbx_seq_one_letter_code
_entity_poly.pdbx_strand_id
1 'polypeptide(L)'
;MSSSMILSESLIESGRDIPLKELLYAKRVLDNYMAVAQDTSPLELLTEMKAAAKQVEYFTTDNNPCEARNVISSMIDEIDSAETFAAFKTLAGKPSQALNELIEDRAQLIRYERELLLASGYDASRI
;
A
#
# COMPACT_ATOMS: atom_id res chain seq x y z
N MET A 1 -18.59 -1.42 -9.69
CA MET A 1 -17.42 -2.25 -9.97
C MET A 1 -16.51 -2.25 -8.76
N SER A 2 -15.90 -3.36 -8.54
CA SER A 2 -15.07 -3.52 -7.36
C SER A 2 -13.75 -2.80 -7.51
N SER A 3 -13.10 -2.58 -6.39
CA SER A 3 -11.77 -1.96 -6.32
C SER A 3 -10.71 -2.77 -7.07
N SER A 4 -11.00 -4.01 -7.43
CA SER A 4 -10.07 -4.84 -8.20
C SER A 4 -9.74 -4.24 -9.57
N MET A 5 -10.49 -3.23 -10.00
CA MET A 5 -10.14 -2.48 -11.21
C MET A 5 -8.84 -1.72 -11.08
N ILE A 6 -8.43 -1.38 -9.85
CA ILE A 6 -7.22 -0.62 -9.60
C ILE A 6 -6.00 -1.51 -9.73
N LEU A 7 -6.11 -2.75 -9.29
CA LEU A 7 -5.01 -3.70 -9.29
C LEU A 7 -5.48 -5.01 -9.89
N SER A 8 -4.89 -5.40 -11.03
CA SER A 8 -5.26 -6.64 -11.70
C SER A 8 -4.76 -7.85 -10.90
N GLU A 9 -5.29 -9.03 -11.24
CA GLU A 9 -4.84 -10.27 -10.59
C GLU A 9 -3.34 -10.49 -10.74
N SER A 10 -2.77 -10.14 -11.89
CA SER A 10 -1.33 -10.31 -12.08
C SER A 10 -0.54 -9.39 -11.17
N LEU A 11 -1.05 -8.18 -10.89
CA LEU A 11 -0.40 -7.27 -9.95
C LEU A 11 -0.52 -7.79 -8.52
N ILE A 12 -1.66 -8.37 -8.16
CA ILE A 12 -1.84 -8.96 -6.84
C ILE A 12 -0.88 -10.12 -6.66
N GLU A 13 -0.74 -11.01 -7.64
CA GLU A 13 0.20 -12.12 -7.56
C GLU A 13 1.63 -11.62 -7.46
N SER A 14 1.98 -10.62 -8.25
CA SER A 14 3.29 -10.00 -8.22
C SER A 14 3.57 -9.39 -6.82
N GLY A 15 2.54 -8.79 -6.21
CA GLY A 15 2.68 -8.18 -4.90
C GLY A 15 2.86 -9.17 -3.75
N ARG A 16 2.61 -10.45 -3.99
CA ARG A 16 2.79 -11.47 -2.95
C ARG A 16 4.24 -11.65 -2.54
N ASP A 17 5.18 -11.19 -3.34
CA ASP A 17 6.59 -11.21 -2.99
C ASP A 17 6.97 -10.09 -2.01
N ILE A 18 6.10 -9.12 -1.82
CA ILE A 18 6.35 -8.02 -0.90
C ILE A 18 5.99 -8.47 0.52
N PRO A 19 6.91 -8.35 1.49
CA PRO A 19 6.60 -8.73 2.86
C PRO A 19 5.39 -7.98 3.40
N LEU A 20 4.51 -8.69 4.09
CA LEU A 20 3.28 -8.11 4.63
C LEU A 20 3.57 -6.91 5.53
N LYS A 21 4.61 -6.99 6.35
CA LYS A 21 4.96 -5.90 7.26
C LYS A 21 5.32 -4.61 6.51
N GLU A 22 5.93 -4.74 5.34
CA GLU A 22 6.27 -3.57 4.52
C GLU A 22 5.01 -2.93 3.94
N LEU A 23 4.07 -3.76 3.48
CA LEU A 23 2.79 -3.27 2.97
C LEU A 23 2.01 -2.54 4.07
N LEU A 24 1.96 -3.11 5.27
CA LEU A 24 1.27 -2.51 6.40
C LEU A 24 1.90 -1.18 6.81
N TYR A 25 3.23 -1.13 6.83
CA TYR A 25 3.95 0.09 7.20
C TYR A 25 3.69 1.19 6.18
N ALA A 26 3.84 0.88 4.89
CA ALA A 26 3.64 1.86 3.82
C ALA A 26 2.21 2.42 3.85
N LYS A 27 1.22 1.55 4.01
CA LYS A 27 -0.16 2.00 4.07
C LYS A 27 -0.40 2.91 5.27
N ARG A 28 0.14 2.55 6.43
CA ARG A 28 -0.02 3.37 7.64
C ARG A 28 0.57 4.76 7.44
N VAL A 29 1.74 4.85 6.83
CA VAL A 29 2.40 6.13 6.57
C VAL A 29 1.51 7.01 5.69
N LEU A 30 1.04 6.47 4.58
CA LEU A 30 0.18 7.22 3.66
C LEU A 30 -1.12 7.66 4.32
N ASP A 31 -1.77 6.75 5.05
CA ASP A 31 -3.04 7.06 5.72
C ASP A 31 -2.87 8.15 6.77
N ASN A 32 -1.75 8.12 7.51
CA ASN A 32 -1.48 9.15 8.51
C ASN A 32 -1.31 10.52 7.87
N TYR A 33 -0.61 10.62 6.75
CA TYR A 33 -0.46 11.90 6.07
C TYR A 33 -1.77 12.41 5.51
N MET A 34 -2.60 11.53 4.97
CA MET A 34 -3.91 11.94 4.50
C MET A 34 -4.81 12.43 5.65
N ALA A 35 -4.68 11.80 6.81
CA ALA A 35 -5.50 12.16 7.97
C ALA A 35 -5.16 13.54 8.53
N VAL A 36 -3.87 13.92 8.50
CA VAL A 36 -3.46 15.22 9.05
C VAL A 36 -3.56 16.35 8.03
N ALA A 37 -3.68 16.07 6.75
CA ALA A 37 -3.76 17.09 5.73
C ALA A 37 -5.09 17.84 5.80
N GLN A 38 -5.05 19.15 5.99
CA GLN A 38 -6.21 20.02 6.03
C GLN A 38 -6.02 21.14 5.01
N ASP A 39 -7.12 21.58 4.40
CA ASP A 39 -7.06 22.59 3.35
C ASP A 39 -6.53 23.94 3.85
N THR A 40 -6.61 24.20 5.16
CA THR A 40 -6.11 25.42 5.76
C THR A 40 -4.67 25.32 6.26
N SER A 41 -4.03 24.18 6.07
CA SER A 41 -2.64 23.98 6.52
C SER A 41 -1.67 24.78 5.66
N PRO A 42 -0.49 25.17 6.23
CA PRO A 42 0.52 25.86 5.43
C PRO A 42 1.02 25.02 4.27
N LEU A 43 1.32 25.67 3.14
CA LEU A 43 1.84 24.97 1.96
C LEU A 43 3.19 24.32 2.19
N GLU A 44 3.95 24.84 3.15
CA GLU A 44 5.23 24.23 3.54
C GLU A 44 5.03 22.81 4.06
N LEU A 45 3.94 22.60 4.79
CA LEU A 45 3.57 21.26 5.26
C LEU A 45 3.28 20.33 4.10
N LEU A 46 2.63 20.84 3.05
CA LEU A 46 2.36 20.03 1.86
C LEU A 46 3.67 19.52 1.25
N THR A 47 4.67 20.38 1.15
CA THR A 47 5.98 19.99 0.63
C THR A 47 6.61 18.89 1.47
N GLU A 48 6.54 19.02 2.81
CA GLU A 48 7.06 18.00 3.70
C GLU A 48 6.32 16.68 3.57
N MET A 49 5.01 16.74 3.41
CA MET A 49 4.19 15.55 3.26
C MET A 49 4.48 14.82 1.95
N LYS A 50 4.71 15.57 0.88
CA LYS A 50 5.07 14.99 -0.42
C LYS A 50 6.43 14.28 -0.32
N ALA A 51 7.39 14.91 0.32
CA ALA A 51 8.71 14.31 0.51
C ALA A 51 8.62 13.04 1.36
N ALA A 52 7.80 13.07 2.40
CA ALA A 52 7.62 11.91 3.26
C ALA A 52 6.89 10.77 2.54
N ALA A 53 5.90 11.10 1.71
CA ALA A 53 5.21 10.08 0.92
C ALA A 53 6.17 9.37 -0.04
N LYS A 54 7.12 10.11 -0.60
CA LYS A 54 8.12 9.52 -1.48
C LYS A 54 8.99 8.49 -0.77
N GLN A 55 9.18 8.61 0.53
CA GLN A 55 9.95 7.63 1.28
C GLN A 55 9.26 6.27 1.35
N VAL A 56 7.96 6.23 1.12
CA VAL A 56 7.23 4.97 1.07
C VAL A 56 7.80 4.05 -0.02
N GLU A 57 8.37 4.61 -1.07
CA GLU A 57 8.98 3.83 -2.12
C GLU A 57 10.11 2.94 -1.57
N TYR A 58 10.85 3.42 -0.59
CA TYR A 58 11.94 2.64 -0.01
C TYR A 58 11.46 1.39 0.72
N PHE A 59 10.22 1.41 1.19
CA PHE A 59 9.66 0.26 1.89
C PHE A 59 9.03 -0.74 0.92
N THR A 60 8.62 -0.28 -0.26
CA THR A 60 7.99 -1.13 -1.25
C THR A 60 8.91 -1.47 -2.41
N THR A 61 10.00 -0.70 -2.59
CA THR A 61 11.00 -1.00 -3.59
C THR A 61 12.18 -1.66 -2.93
N ASP A 62 12.45 -2.87 -3.31
CA ASP A 62 13.51 -3.69 -2.81
C ASP A 62 14.40 -4.07 -3.99
N ASN A 63 15.40 -4.90 -3.75
CA ASN A 63 16.29 -5.39 -4.78
C ASN A 63 15.58 -6.30 -5.79
N ASN A 64 14.35 -6.72 -5.47
CA ASN A 64 13.52 -7.53 -6.36
C ASN A 64 12.35 -6.70 -6.86
N PRO A 65 12.51 -5.91 -7.92
CA PRO A 65 11.39 -5.17 -8.48
C PRO A 65 10.34 -6.14 -9.02
N CYS A 66 9.08 -5.79 -8.79
CA CYS A 66 7.96 -6.53 -9.33
C CYS A 66 6.95 -5.55 -9.89
N GLU A 67 6.00 -6.07 -10.66
CA GLU A 67 5.01 -5.21 -11.30
C GLU A 67 4.23 -4.39 -10.30
N ALA A 68 3.83 -4.99 -9.19
CA ALA A 68 3.07 -4.27 -8.15
C ALA A 68 3.89 -3.12 -7.56
N ARG A 69 5.18 -3.34 -7.29
CA ARG A 69 6.05 -2.28 -6.78
C ARG A 69 6.17 -1.13 -7.76
N ASN A 70 6.30 -1.45 -9.05
CA ASN A 70 6.43 -0.44 -10.09
C ASN A 70 5.16 0.41 -10.20
N VAL A 71 3.99 -0.21 -10.11
CA VAL A 71 2.72 0.50 -10.17
C VAL A 71 2.58 1.44 -8.96
N ILE A 72 2.89 0.95 -7.78
CA ILE A 72 2.81 1.75 -6.56
C ILE A 72 3.80 2.92 -6.63
N SER A 73 5.01 2.67 -7.09
CA SER A 73 6.03 3.71 -7.24
C SER A 73 5.56 4.80 -8.19
N SER A 74 4.96 4.42 -9.31
CA SER A 74 4.41 5.40 -10.27
C SER A 74 3.30 6.24 -9.65
N MET A 75 2.44 5.63 -8.85
CA MET A 75 1.38 6.36 -8.16
C MET A 75 1.95 7.36 -7.15
N ILE A 76 3.02 6.96 -6.46
CA ILE A 76 3.68 7.85 -5.50
C ILE A 76 4.37 9.00 -6.21
N ASP A 77 4.97 8.75 -7.36
CA ASP A 77 5.61 9.80 -8.15
C ASP A 77 4.61 10.88 -8.57
N GLU A 78 3.36 10.51 -8.83
CA GLU A 78 2.33 11.48 -9.18
C GLU A 78 2.01 12.44 -8.04
N ILE A 79 2.29 12.05 -6.81
CA ILE A 79 2.02 12.89 -5.64
C ILE A 79 2.77 14.21 -5.72
N ASP A 80 3.94 14.22 -6.35
CA ASP A 80 4.71 15.45 -6.51
C ASP A 80 3.97 16.51 -7.33
N SER A 81 3.01 16.11 -8.15
CA SER A 81 2.23 17.04 -8.96
C SER A 81 1.14 17.77 -8.17
N ALA A 82 0.88 17.36 -6.92
CA ALA A 82 -0.17 17.97 -6.11
C ALA A 82 0.19 19.42 -5.75
N GLU A 83 -0.71 20.34 -6.00
CA GLU A 83 -0.53 21.75 -5.66
C GLU A 83 -1.38 22.16 -4.44
N THR A 84 -2.30 21.31 -4.03
CA THR A 84 -3.19 21.57 -2.90
C THR A 84 -3.28 20.33 -2.03
N PHE A 85 -3.74 20.52 -0.79
CA PHE A 85 -3.95 19.38 0.12
C PHE A 85 -5.05 18.44 -0.42
N ALA A 86 -6.08 19.00 -1.06
CA ALA A 86 -7.13 18.17 -1.65
C ALA A 86 -6.56 17.29 -2.76
N ALA A 87 -5.72 17.85 -3.63
CA ALA A 87 -5.06 17.08 -4.68
C ALA A 87 -4.12 16.03 -4.08
N PHE A 88 -3.39 16.40 -3.04
CA PHE A 88 -2.52 15.46 -2.34
C PHE A 88 -3.30 14.25 -1.82
N LYS A 89 -4.43 14.49 -1.14
CA LYS A 89 -5.25 13.41 -0.61
C LYS A 89 -5.76 12.50 -1.71
N THR A 90 -6.21 13.07 -2.82
CA THR A 90 -6.70 12.30 -3.95
C THR A 90 -5.60 11.41 -4.52
N LEU A 91 -4.43 11.98 -4.73
CA LEU A 91 -3.31 11.23 -5.31
C LEU A 91 -2.76 10.18 -4.34
N ALA A 92 -2.65 10.53 -3.06
CA ALA A 92 -2.15 9.59 -2.04
C ALA A 92 -3.14 8.47 -1.76
N GLY A 93 -4.41 8.68 -2.04
CA GLY A 93 -5.43 7.64 -1.90
C GLY A 93 -5.24 6.48 -2.85
N LYS A 94 -4.65 6.72 -4.02
CA LYS A 94 -4.44 5.67 -5.01
C LYS A 94 -3.45 4.59 -4.53
N PRO A 95 -2.22 4.94 -4.14
CA PRO A 95 -1.32 3.92 -3.61
C PRO A 95 -1.80 3.33 -2.29
N SER A 96 -2.49 4.11 -1.46
CA SER A 96 -3.06 3.58 -0.22
C SER A 96 -4.09 2.49 -0.52
N GLN A 97 -4.95 2.69 -1.50
CA GLN A 97 -5.94 1.70 -1.89
C GLN A 97 -5.29 0.47 -2.50
N ALA A 98 -4.28 0.66 -3.36
CA ALA A 98 -3.54 -0.46 -3.94
C ALA A 98 -2.88 -1.30 -2.85
N LEU A 99 -2.25 -0.65 -1.88
CA LEU A 99 -1.64 -1.34 -0.74
C LEU A 99 -2.69 -2.11 0.07
N ASN A 100 -3.86 -1.52 0.25
CA ASN A 100 -4.93 -2.19 0.98
C ASN A 100 -5.38 -3.47 0.27
N GLU A 101 -5.48 -3.45 -1.05
CA GLU A 101 -5.87 -4.64 -1.81
C GLU A 101 -4.81 -5.74 -1.70
N LEU A 102 -3.54 -5.37 -1.74
CA LEU A 102 -2.46 -6.34 -1.55
C LEU A 102 -2.48 -6.92 -0.14
N ILE A 103 -2.73 -6.07 0.86
CA ILE A 103 -2.81 -6.52 2.25
C ILE A 103 -3.97 -7.49 2.44
N GLU A 104 -5.14 -7.16 1.88
CA GLU A 104 -6.31 -8.04 1.99
C GLU A 104 -6.09 -9.38 1.30
N ASP A 105 -5.48 -9.37 0.12
CA ASP A 105 -5.15 -10.61 -0.57
C ASP A 105 -4.20 -11.47 0.27
N ARG A 106 -3.18 -10.84 0.84
CA ARG A 106 -2.22 -11.56 1.67
C ARG A 106 -2.88 -12.12 2.93
N ALA A 107 -3.78 -11.36 3.54
CA ALA A 107 -4.48 -11.80 4.73
C ALA A 107 -5.39 -13.00 4.42
N GLN A 108 -6.07 -12.98 3.28
CA GLN A 108 -6.90 -14.11 2.86
C GLN A 108 -6.04 -15.34 2.59
N LEU A 109 -4.90 -15.17 1.94
CA LEU A 109 -4.00 -16.28 1.66
C LEU A 109 -3.49 -16.92 2.95
N ILE A 110 -3.12 -16.11 3.93
CA ILE A 110 -2.67 -16.60 5.23
C ILE A 110 -3.77 -17.41 5.92
N ARG A 111 -5.00 -16.91 5.89
CA ARG A 111 -6.14 -17.63 6.49
C ARG A 111 -6.39 -18.95 5.79
N TYR A 112 -6.30 -18.95 4.47
CA TYR A 112 -6.52 -20.16 3.69
C TYR A 112 -5.47 -21.22 4.01
N GLU A 113 -4.20 -20.82 4.08
CA GLU A 113 -3.12 -21.73 4.44
C GLU A 113 -3.31 -22.30 5.85
N ARG A 114 -3.76 -21.45 6.78
CA ARG A 114 -4.03 -21.88 8.14
C ARG A 114 -5.15 -22.92 8.18
N GLU A 115 -6.22 -22.68 7.43
CA GLU A 115 -7.33 -23.64 7.37
C GLU A 115 -6.89 -24.97 6.78
N LEU A 116 -6.03 -24.96 5.77
CA LEU A 116 -5.49 -26.19 5.20
C LEU A 116 -4.67 -26.96 6.23
N LEU A 117 -3.84 -26.25 7.00
CA LEU A 117 -3.04 -26.90 8.04
C LEU A 117 -3.92 -27.52 9.11
N LEU A 118 -4.96 -26.83 9.55
CA LEU A 118 -5.89 -27.37 10.54
C LEU A 118 -6.66 -28.57 9.99
N ALA A 119 -7.08 -28.51 8.73
CA ALA A 119 -7.79 -29.61 8.10
C ALA A 119 -6.93 -30.86 7.97
N SER A 120 -5.61 -30.70 7.89
CA SER A 120 -4.68 -31.83 7.81
C SER A 120 -4.30 -32.36 9.19
N GLY A 121 -4.89 -31.84 10.28
CA GLY A 121 -4.59 -32.27 11.63
C GLY A 121 -3.44 -31.54 12.29
N TYR A 122 -3.00 -30.45 11.71
CA TYR A 122 -1.90 -29.67 12.28
C TYR A 122 -2.37 -28.92 13.53
N ASP A 123 -1.47 -28.83 14.50
CA ASP A 123 -1.78 -28.16 15.77
C ASP A 123 -1.81 -26.64 15.57
N ALA A 124 -2.96 -26.03 15.88
CA ALA A 124 -3.14 -24.58 15.72
C ALA A 124 -2.16 -23.76 16.56
N SER A 125 -1.71 -24.29 17.68
CA SER A 125 -0.78 -23.57 18.55
C SER A 125 0.60 -23.40 17.93
N ARG A 126 0.89 -24.12 16.86
CA ARG A 126 2.16 -24.02 16.14
C ARG A 126 2.10 -23.07 14.96
N ILE A 127 0.92 -22.57 14.65
CA ILE A 127 0.72 -21.62 13.60
C ILE A 127 0.84 -20.20 14.14
#